data_7fa7ebfabffcd093da7d9267dcf02b0b
#
_entry.id   7fa7ebfabffcd093da7d9267dcf02b0b
#
_cell.length_a   1.000
_cell.length_b   1.000
_cell.length_c   1.000
_cell.angle_alpha   90.00
_cell.angle_beta   90.00
_cell.angle_gamma   90.00
#
_symmetry.space_group_name_H-M   'P 1'
#
loop_
_entity.id
_entity.type
_entity.pdbx_description
1 polymer ?
#
loop_
_entity_poly.entity_id
_entity_poly.type
_entity_poly.pdbx_seq_one_letter_code
_entity_poly.pdbx_strand_id
1 'polypeptide(L)'
;MKLRKLELPKFDRDVLKFQNLRNQIEATVHNNDNVPTVQKFTYLRSVLKGIAYQTIEGFEVTSTKYHHAVDALKHRFGRKRIIISSLVKSVVQLEPRSNKGAASLRDLHGTLKNRTRALEALGEKPMTHSCILLQILETKLSPELSEKWELQYRTNRHQRRKC
;
A
#
# COMPACT_ATOMS: atom_id res chain seq x y z
N MET A 1 -28.12 -6.19 19.41
CA MET A 1 -27.37 -4.95 19.13
C MET A 1 -27.13 -4.86 17.62
N LYS A 2 -27.81 -3.94 16.91
CA LYS A 2 -27.63 -3.78 15.46
C LYS A 2 -26.23 -3.19 15.24
N LEU A 3 -25.34 -3.92 14.55
CA LEU A 3 -24.08 -3.36 14.05
C LEU A 3 -24.44 -2.10 13.24
N ARG A 4 -23.92 -0.95 13.65
CA ARG A 4 -23.93 0.25 12.80
C ARG A 4 -23.42 -0.17 11.44
N LYS A 5 -24.12 0.25 10.39
CA LYS A 5 -23.73 0.02 9.00
C LYS A 5 -22.37 0.69 8.74
N LEU A 6 -21.30 0.01 9.12
CA LEU A 6 -19.94 0.45 8.80
C LEU A 6 -19.79 0.20 7.29
N GLU A 7 -19.87 1.28 6.52
CA GLU A 7 -19.52 1.24 5.11
C GLU A 7 -18.01 1.11 4.99
N LEU A 8 -17.52 -0.14 5.03
CA LEU A 8 -16.12 -0.39 4.74
C LEU A 8 -15.86 -0.16 3.24
N PRO A 9 -14.71 0.44 2.90
CA PRO A 9 -14.32 0.62 1.52
C PRO A 9 -14.23 -0.74 0.84
N LYS A 10 -14.85 -0.86 -0.34
CA LYS A 10 -14.81 -2.09 -1.11
C LYS A 10 -13.39 -2.34 -1.64
N PHE A 11 -12.92 -3.57 -1.47
CA PHE A 11 -11.58 -4.01 -1.85
C PHE A 11 -11.63 -4.89 -3.10
N ASP A 12 -10.83 -4.59 -4.10
CA ASP A 12 -10.70 -5.37 -5.34
C ASP A 12 -9.37 -6.13 -5.41
N ARG A 13 -8.26 -5.43 -5.64
CA ARG A 13 -6.94 -6.02 -5.87
C ARG A 13 -5.77 -5.17 -5.38
N ASP A 14 -6.03 -4.00 -4.87
CA ASP A 14 -4.98 -3.08 -4.42
C ASP A 14 -4.31 -3.61 -3.15
N VAL A 15 -3.22 -4.32 -3.34
CA VAL A 15 -2.45 -4.95 -2.25
C VAL A 15 -2.09 -3.95 -1.15
N LEU A 16 -1.91 -2.67 -1.50
CA LEU A 16 -1.58 -1.62 -0.52
C LEU A 16 -2.75 -1.28 0.40
N LYS A 17 -3.98 -1.50 -0.07
CA LYS A 17 -5.21 -1.31 0.72
C LYS A 17 -5.59 -2.56 1.50
N PHE A 18 -5.02 -3.73 1.16
CA PHE A 18 -5.37 -4.99 1.79
C PHE A 18 -5.09 -4.98 3.30
N GLN A 19 -3.96 -4.41 3.72
CA GLN A 19 -3.60 -4.36 5.13
C GLN A 19 -4.61 -3.55 5.96
N ASN A 20 -5.06 -2.40 5.42
CA ASN A 20 -6.08 -1.58 6.08
C ASN A 20 -7.42 -2.31 6.17
N LEU A 21 -7.86 -2.95 5.07
CA LEU A 21 -9.07 -3.77 5.08
C LEU A 21 -8.97 -4.88 6.12
N ARG A 22 -7.87 -5.61 6.13
CA ARG A 22 -7.61 -6.70 7.07
C ARG A 22 -7.72 -6.22 8.51
N ASN A 23 -7.01 -5.15 8.87
CA ASN A 23 -7.03 -4.60 10.22
C ASN A 23 -8.44 -4.16 10.63
N GLN A 24 -9.20 -3.55 9.72
CA GLN A 24 -10.59 -3.16 9.97
C GLN A 24 -11.48 -4.37 10.19
N ILE A 25 -11.38 -5.41 9.35
CA ILE A 25 -12.18 -6.64 9.50
C ILE A 25 -11.78 -7.37 10.80
N GLU A 26 -10.50 -7.46 11.12
CA GLU A 26 -10.04 -8.08 12.37
C GLU A 26 -10.61 -7.34 13.60
N ALA A 27 -10.56 -6.00 13.61
CA ALA A 27 -11.04 -5.21 14.74
C ALA A 27 -12.57 -5.20 14.90
N THR A 28 -13.33 -5.20 13.79
CA THR A 28 -14.78 -4.98 13.84
C THR A 28 -15.60 -6.25 13.73
N VAL A 29 -15.11 -7.26 13.05
CA VAL A 29 -15.85 -8.46 12.69
C VAL A 29 -15.18 -9.74 13.17
N HIS A 30 -13.92 -9.94 12.85
CA HIS A 30 -13.22 -11.21 13.09
C HIS A 30 -13.13 -11.56 14.58
N ASN A 31 -12.72 -10.60 15.40
CA ASN A 31 -12.53 -10.74 16.83
C ASN A 31 -13.81 -10.49 17.67
N ASN A 32 -14.97 -10.32 17.00
CA ASN A 32 -16.22 -10.09 17.70
C ASN A 32 -16.95 -11.43 17.94
N ASP A 33 -16.93 -11.93 19.17
CA ASP A 33 -17.55 -13.20 19.54
C ASP A 33 -19.08 -13.19 19.48
N ASN A 34 -19.68 -11.99 19.49
CA ASN A 34 -21.14 -11.83 19.38
C ASN A 34 -21.66 -11.98 17.93
N VAL A 35 -20.76 -12.07 16.94
CA VAL A 35 -21.13 -12.23 15.53
C VAL A 35 -20.91 -13.68 15.11
N PRO A 36 -21.95 -14.41 14.69
CA PRO A 36 -21.81 -15.76 14.16
C PRO A 36 -20.85 -15.82 12.97
N THR A 37 -20.02 -16.87 12.89
CA THR A 37 -18.97 -16.99 11.85
C THR A 37 -19.54 -16.93 10.44
N VAL A 38 -20.75 -17.45 10.21
CA VAL A 38 -21.45 -17.34 8.91
C VAL A 38 -21.72 -15.88 8.54
N GLN A 39 -22.13 -15.06 9.54
CA GLN A 39 -22.35 -13.63 9.31
C GLN A 39 -21.03 -12.89 9.06
N LYS A 40 -19.92 -13.30 9.75
CA LYS A 40 -18.57 -12.78 9.46
C LYS A 40 -18.21 -13.05 8.01
N PHE A 41 -18.52 -14.23 7.49
CA PHE A 41 -18.24 -14.60 6.11
C PHE A 41 -19.07 -13.79 5.11
N THR A 42 -20.37 -13.66 5.35
CA THR A 42 -21.26 -12.83 4.53
C THR A 42 -20.77 -11.39 4.47
N TYR A 43 -20.35 -10.86 5.61
CA TYR A 43 -19.78 -9.52 5.69
C TYR A 43 -18.47 -9.40 4.91
N LEU A 44 -17.54 -10.35 5.07
CA LEU A 44 -16.30 -10.40 4.29
C LEU A 44 -16.59 -10.37 2.78
N ARG A 45 -17.52 -11.20 2.30
CA ARG A 45 -17.92 -11.22 0.87
C ARG A 45 -18.48 -9.88 0.41
N SER A 46 -19.25 -9.19 1.24
CA SER A 46 -19.89 -7.91 0.88
C SER A 46 -18.91 -6.76 0.64
N VAL A 47 -17.71 -6.80 1.26
CA VAL A 47 -16.68 -5.77 1.13
C VAL A 47 -15.66 -6.07 0.02
N LEU A 48 -15.71 -7.26 -0.57
CA LEU A 48 -14.81 -7.67 -1.65
C LEU A 48 -15.44 -7.46 -3.02
N LYS A 49 -14.61 -7.13 -4.02
CA LYS A 49 -14.97 -6.99 -5.43
C LYS A 49 -13.91 -7.62 -6.33
N GLY A 50 -14.26 -7.79 -7.60
CA GLY A 50 -13.33 -8.19 -8.66
C GLY A 50 -12.48 -9.39 -8.29
N ILE A 51 -11.17 -9.30 -8.45
CA ILE A 51 -10.23 -10.39 -8.20
C ILE A 51 -10.22 -10.86 -6.74
N ALA A 52 -10.43 -9.95 -5.78
CA ALA A 52 -10.49 -10.33 -4.38
C ALA A 52 -11.74 -11.18 -4.07
N TYR A 53 -12.88 -10.81 -4.63
CA TYR A 53 -14.09 -11.61 -4.53
C TYR A 53 -13.91 -12.99 -5.19
N GLN A 54 -13.39 -13.04 -6.42
CA GLN A 54 -13.12 -14.28 -7.14
C GLN A 54 -12.20 -15.24 -6.36
N THR A 55 -11.31 -14.71 -5.53
CA THR A 55 -10.42 -15.53 -4.69
C THR A 55 -11.19 -16.41 -3.71
N ILE A 56 -12.36 -15.97 -3.27
CA ILE A 56 -13.17 -16.67 -2.26
C ILE A 56 -14.56 -17.09 -2.78
N GLU A 57 -14.89 -16.79 -4.01
CA GLU A 57 -16.22 -17.04 -4.59
C GLU A 57 -16.62 -18.52 -4.53
N GLY A 58 -15.67 -19.42 -4.76
CA GLY A 58 -15.89 -20.87 -4.70
C GLY A 58 -16.05 -21.47 -3.31
N PHE A 59 -15.86 -20.69 -2.23
CA PHE A 59 -16.08 -21.19 -0.88
C PHE A 59 -17.54 -21.03 -0.50
N GLU A 60 -18.17 -22.12 -0.05
CA GLU A 60 -19.51 -22.07 0.54
C GLU A 60 -19.50 -21.22 1.82
N VAL A 61 -20.62 -20.48 2.05
CA VAL A 61 -20.75 -19.59 3.23
C VAL A 61 -21.08 -20.41 4.47
N THR A 62 -20.07 -21.11 5.01
CA THR A 62 -20.15 -21.93 6.21
C THR A 62 -19.13 -21.48 7.24
N SER A 63 -19.33 -21.82 8.49
CA SER A 63 -18.40 -21.48 9.58
C SER A 63 -17.00 -22.06 9.36
N THR A 64 -16.92 -23.28 8.84
CA THR A 64 -15.64 -23.97 8.56
C THR A 64 -14.88 -23.33 7.41
N LYS A 65 -15.57 -22.85 6.37
CA LYS A 65 -14.94 -22.25 5.19
C LYS A 65 -14.53 -20.79 5.36
N TYR A 66 -15.03 -20.11 6.40
CA TYR A 66 -14.64 -18.73 6.68
C TYR A 66 -13.12 -18.56 6.86
N HIS A 67 -12.50 -19.40 7.70
CA HIS A 67 -11.06 -19.33 7.96
C HIS A 67 -10.26 -19.62 6.68
N HIS A 68 -10.67 -20.61 5.88
CA HIS A 68 -10.03 -20.89 4.60
C HIS A 68 -10.12 -19.71 3.62
N ALA A 69 -11.25 -19.00 3.57
CA ALA A 69 -11.42 -17.81 2.75
C ALA A 69 -10.51 -16.67 3.22
N VAL A 70 -10.41 -16.44 4.53
CA VAL A 70 -9.50 -15.44 5.10
C VAL A 70 -8.04 -15.78 4.77
N ASP A 71 -7.64 -17.05 4.91
CA ASP A 71 -6.28 -17.49 4.63
C ASP A 71 -5.95 -17.41 3.13
N ALA A 72 -6.88 -17.71 2.24
CA ALA A 72 -6.71 -17.53 0.81
C ALA A 72 -6.44 -16.07 0.44
N LEU A 73 -7.17 -15.13 1.05
CA LEU A 73 -6.94 -13.69 0.87
C LEU A 73 -5.58 -13.24 1.44
N LYS A 74 -5.22 -13.70 2.64
CA LYS A 74 -3.90 -13.41 3.25
C LYS A 74 -2.78 -13.95 2.37
N HIS A 75 -2.93 -15.14 1.84
CA HIS A 75 -1.95 -15.77 0.97
C HIS A 75 -1.80 -15.00 -0.36
N ARG A 76 -2.88 -14.51 -0.93
CA ARG A 76 -2.85 -13.82 -2.22
C ARG A 76 -2.41 -12.37 -2.11
N PHE A 77 -2.89 -11.63 -1.11
CA PHE A 77 -2.70 -10.17 -1.00
C PHE A 77 -1.84 -9.75 0.19
N GLY A 78 -1.64 -10.61 1.18
CA GLY A 78 -0.97 -10.28 2.45
C GLY A 78 0.51 -10.65 2.52
N ARG A 79 1.08 -11.28 1.50
CA ARG A 79 2.49 -11.67 1.51
C ARG A 79 3.39 -10.44 1.44
N LYS A 80 4.32 -10.31 2.38
CA LYS A 80 5.29 -9.22 2.46
C LYS A 80 5.95 -8.91 1.10
N ARG A 81 6.43 -9.94 0.39
CA ARG A 81 7.06 -9.80 -0.93
C ARG A 81 6.14 -9.15 -1.97
N ILE A 82 4.84 -9.50 -1.97
CA ILE A 82 3.86 -8.94 -2.90
C ILE A 82 3.62 -7.47 -2.59
N ILE A 83 3.52 -7.12 -1.30
CA ILE A 83 3.34 -5.74 -0.85
C ILE A 83 4.55 -4.89 -1.24
N ILE A 84 5.76 -5.36 -0.98
CA ILE A 84 7.01 -4.68 -1.35
C ILE A 84 7.07 -4.46 -2.87
N SER A 85 6.83 -5.51 -3.67
CA SER A 85 6.82 -5.41 -5.13
C SER A 85 5.80 -4.38 -5.63
N SER A 86 4.60 -4.33 -5.03
CA SER A 86 3.57 -3.36 -5.38
C SER A 86 3.95 -1.93 -4.98
N LEU A 87 4.60 -1.74 -3.84
CA LEU A 87 5.12 -0.45 -3.41
C LEU A 87 6.19 0.07 -4.39
N VAL A 88 7.17 -0.77 -4.72
CA VAL A 88 8.22 -0.43 -5.68
C VAL A 88 7.62 -0.11 -7.05
N LYS A 89 6.73 -0.96 -7.56
CA LYS A 89 5.99 -0.71 -8.82
C LYS A 89 5.28 0.64 -8.81
N SER A 90 4.62 0.98 -7.71
CA SER A 90 3.89 2.26 -7.60
C SER A 90 4.80 3.48 -7.67
N VAL A 91 6.08 3.35 -7.27
CA VAL A 91 7.10 4.40 -7.42
C VAL A 91 7.60 4.46 -8.86
N VAL A 92 7.90 3.32 -9.46
CA VAL A 92 8.38 3.24 -10.86
C VAL A 92 7.34 3.79 -11.84
N GLN A 93 6.06 3.52 -11.59
CA GLN A 93 4.95 3.93 -12.45
C GLN A 93 4.47 5.37 -12.21
N LEU A 94 5.10 6.12 -11.30
CA LEU A 94 4.81 7.55 -11.17
C LEU A 94 5.10 8.25 -12.49
N GLU A 95 4.10 9.00 -13.00
CA GLU A 95 4.28 9.79 -14.20
C GLU A 95 5.34 10.87 -13.99
N PRO A 96 6.21 11.13 -14.98
CA PRO A 96 7.12 12.27 -14.95
C PRO A 96 6.34 13.56 -14.76
N ARG A 97 6.70 14.35 -13.76
CA ARG A 97 6.02 15.61 -13.50
C ARG A 97 6.67 16.71 -14.34
N SER A 98 5.95 17.19 -15.36
CA SER A 98 6.30 18.42 -16.04
C SER A 98 6.16 19.61 -15.08
N ASN A 99 6.90 20.68 -15.31
CA ASN A 99 7.07 21.89 -14.48
C ASN A 99 5.79 22.65 -14.03
N LYS A 100 4.65 22.01 -13.97
CA LYS A 100 3.38 22.68 -13.66
C LYS A 100 3.12 22.78 -12.16
N GLY A 101 3.96 23.54 -11.44
CA GLY A 101 3.64 24.11 -10.15
C GLY A 101 4.12 23.34 -8.92
N ALA A 102 4.34 24.08 -7.84
CA ALA A 102 4.78 23.58 -6.52
C ALA A 102 3.85 22.51 -5.92
N ALA A 103 2.57 22.52 -6.26
CA ALA A 103 1.60 21.49 -5.82
C ALA A 103 1.97 20.10 -6.33
N SER A 104 2.37 19.97 -7.59
CA SER A 104 2.76 18.70 -8.21
C SER A 104 4.00 18.07 -7.54
N LEU A 105 4.97 18.90 -7.13
CA LEU A 105 6.17 18.44 -6.40
C LEU A 105 5.85 18.02 -4.97
N ARG A 106 4.93 18.73 -4.30
CA ARG A 106 4.47 18.35 -2.95
C ARG A 106 3.74 17.00 -2.98
N ASP A 107 2.91 16.76 -3.98
CA ASP A 107 2.20 15.49 -4.15
C ASP A 107 3.18 14.34 -4.42
N LEU A 108 4.18 14.57 -5.28
CA LEU A 108 5.25 13.61 -5.53
C LEU A 108 6.01 13.29 -4.25
N HIS A 109 6.46 14.32 -3.53
CA HIS A 109 7.16 14.16 -2.25
C HIS A 109 6.29 13.43 -1.22
N GLY A 110 5.01 13.80 -1.08
CA GLY A 110 4.07 13.14 -0.18
C GLY A 110 3.89 11.66 -0.50
N THR A 111 3.72 11.34 -1.78
CA THR A 111 3.58 9.96 -2.26
C THR A 111 4.83 9.15 -1.94
N LEU A 112 6.02 9.67 -2.24
CA LEU A 112 7.28 8.99 -1.97
C LEU A 112 7.50 8.76 -0.48
N LYS A 113 7.30 9.78 0.34
CA LYS A 113 7.42 9.70 1.80
C LYS A 113 6.49 8.63 2.37
N ASN A 114 5.25 8.55 1.89
CA ASN A 114 4.30 7.54 2.33
C ASN A 114 4.73 6.12 1.91
N ARG A 115 5.25 5.95 0.68
CA ARG A 115 5.74 4.65 0.20
C ARG A 115 7.00 4.19 0.94
N THR A 116 7.94 5.11 1.21
CA THR A 116 9.13 4.80 2.01
C THR A 116 8.78 4.36 3.42
N ARG A 117 7.89 5.08 4.10
CA ARG A 117 7.40 4.69 5.43
C ARG A 117 6.71 3.33 5.44
N ALA A 118 5.96 3.01 4.39
CA ALA A 118 5.32 1.70 4.26
C ALA A 118 6.36 0.57 4.10
N LEU A 119 7.45 0.80 3.37
CA LEU A 119 8.57 -0.15 3.25
C LEU A 119 9.30 -0.33 4.59
N GLU A 120 9.57 0.77 5.30
CA GLU A 120 10.17 0.74 6.64
C GLU A 120 9.31 -0.07 7.63
N ALA A 121 8.01 0.13 7.63
CA ALA A 121 7.07 -0.62 8.47
C ALA A 121 7.06 -2.12 8.17
N LEU A 122 7.46 -2.53 6.96
CA LEU A 122 7.67 -3.92 6.57
C LEU A 122 9.05 -4.46 6.96
N GLY A 123 9.89 -3.65 7.62
CA GLY A 123 11.25 -4.02 8.04
C GLY A 123 12.26 -3.98 6.89
N GLU A 124 11.92 -3.37 5.76
CA GLU A 124 12.88 -3.10 4.69
C GLU A 124 13.72 -1.87 5.06
N LYS A 125 15.03 -2.01 4.98
CA LYS A 125 15.94 -0.87 5.24
C LYS A 125 15.97 0.03 4.01
N PRO A 126 15.47 1.28 4.08
CA PRO A 126 15.42 2.19 2.93
C PRO A 126 16.80 2.46 2.33
N MET A 127 17.85 2.41 3.15
CA MET A 127 19.24 2.65 2.73
C MET A 127 19.73 1.67 1.65
N THR A 128 19.28 0.42 1.66
CA THR A 128 19.69 -0.58 0.68
C THR A 128 19.07 -0.34 -0.69
N HIS A 129 17.88 0.28 -0.72
CA HIS A 129 17.13 0.56 -1.95
C HIS A 129 17.20 2.04 -2.36
N SER A 130 17.82 2.89 -1.53
CA SER A 130 17.84 4.34 -1.75
C SER A 130 18.52 4.75 -3.04
N CYS A 131 19.61 4.08 -3.42
CA CYS A 131 20.32 4.38 -4.67
C CYS A 131 19.44 4.11 -5.90
N ILE A 132 18.73 2.98 -5.91
CA ILE A 132 17.83 2.60 -7.02
C ILE A 132 16.62 3.53 -7.05
N LEU A 133 16.04 3.83 -5.88
CA LEU A 133 14.91 4.75 -5.77
C LEU A 133 15.30 6.17 -6.19
N LEU A 134 16.50 6.64 -5.84
CA LEU A 134 17.01 7.95 -6.28
C LEU A 134 17.17 8.00 -7.80
N GLN A 135 17.74 6.98 -8.42
CA GLN A 135 17.85 6.93 -9.89
C GLN A 135 16.48 6.92 -10.56
N ILE A 136 15.53 6.16 -10.04
CA ILE A 136 14.17 6.17 -10.56
C ILE A 136 13.54 7.56 -10.41
N LEU A 137 13.77 8.24 -9.28
CA LEU A 137 13.28 9.59 -9.04
C LEU A 137 13.87 10.63 -9.99
N GLU A 138 15.15 10.54 -10.26
CA GLU A 138 15.82 11.42 -11.23
C GLU A 138 15.16 11.32 -12.61
N THR A 139 14.72 10.14 -13.03
CA THR A 139 13.98 9.96 -14.29
C THR A 139 12.57 10.58 -14.27
N LYS A 140 12.03 10.91 -13.09
CA LYS A 140 10.69 11.49 -12.91
C LYS A 140 10.71 13.01 -12.75
N LEU A 141 11.89 13.61 -12.61
CA LEU A 141 12.08 15.06 -12.57
C LEU A 141 12.18 15.62 -14.00
N SER A 142 11.74 16.85 -14.20
CA SER A 142 12.04 17.54 -15.44
C SER A 142 13.54 17.84 -15.52
N PRO A 143 14.13 18.02 -16.72
CA PRO A 143 15.55 18.35 -16.88
C PRO A 143 15.99 19.55 -16.03
N GLU A 144 15.16 20.59 -15.96
CA GLU A 144 15.43 21.79 -15.16
C GLU A 144 15.45 21.53 -13.65
N LEU A 145 14.60 20.62 -13.18
CA LEU A 145 14.57 20.21 -11.77
C LEU A 145 15.72 19.28 -11.42
N SER A 146 16.10 18.41 -12.34
CA SER A 146 17.27 17.55 -12.19
C SER A 146 18.55 18.36 -12.07
N GLU A 147 18.74 19.38 -12.92
CA GLU A 147 19.89 20.28 -12.85
C GLU A 147 19.96 21.05 -11.52
N LYS A 148 18.85 21.63 -11.08
CA LYS A 148 18.76 22.30 -9.77
C LYS A 148 19.04 21.36 -8.60
N TRP A 149 18.53 20.13 -8.69
CA TRP A 149 18.77 19.09 -7.69
C TRP A 149 20.26 18.74 -7.60
N GLU A 150 20.93 18.49 -8.73
CA GLU A 150 22.35 18.18 -8.76
C GLU A 150 23.20 19.31 -8.18
N LEU A 151 22.92 20.56 -8.56
CA LEU A 151 23.64 21.73 -8.03
C LEU A 151 23.50 21.82 -6.50
N GLN A 152 22.29 21.65 -5.98
CA GLN A 152 22.03 21.73 -4.55
C GLN A 152 22.64 20.53 -3.76
N TYR A 153 22.61 19.34 -4.37
CA TYR A 153 23.20 18.14 -3.79
C TYR A 153 24.74 18.25 -3.70
N ARG A 154 25.40 18.78 -4.72
CA ARG A 154 26.84 19.03 -4.74
C ARG A 154 27.23 20.06 -3.68
N THR A 155 26.48 21.13 -3.54
CA THR A 155 26.70 22.19 -2.53
C THR A 155 26.60 21.63 -1.10
N ASN A 156 25.55 20.87 -0.83
CA ASN A 156 25.35 20.26 0.50
C ASN A 156 26.38 19.18 0.84
N ARG A 157 26.91 18.45 -0.16
CA ARG A 157 27.98 17.46 0.03
C ARG A 157 29.31 18.11 0.37
N HIS A 158 29.58 19.29 -0.16
CA HIS A 158 30.79 20.07 0.16
C HIS A 158 30.73 20.64 1.59
N GLN A 159 29.55 21.08 2.05
CA GLN A 159 29.39 21.56 3.42
C GLN A 159 29.54 20.44 4.47
N ARG A 160 29.05 19.23 4.20
CA ARG A 160 29.19 18.08 5.11
C ARG A 160 30.61 17.49 5.20
N ARG A 161 31.51 17.82 4.29
CA ARG A 161 32.91 17.42 4.33
C ARG A 161 33.81 18.44 5.06
N LYS A 162 33.26 19.59 5.45
CA LYS A 162 33.99 20.65 6.16
C LYS A 162 33.61 20.74 7.65
N CYS A 163 32.72 19.90 8.14
CA CYS A 163 32.50 19.57 9.56
C CYS A 163 33.03 18.16 9.83
#